data_78fbd9a352e14111e4a30670338b5330
#
_entry.id   78fbd9a352e14111e4a30670338b5330
#
_cell.length_a   1.000
_cell.length_b   1.000
_cell.length_c   1.000
_cell.angle_alpha   90.00
_cell.angle_beta   90.00
_cell.angle_gamma   90.00
#
_symmetry.space_group_name_H-M   'P 1'
#
loop_
_entity.id
_entity.type
_entity.pdbx_description
1 polymer ?
#
loop_
_entity_poly.entity_id
_entity_poly.type
_entity_poly.pdbx_seq_one_letter_code
_entity_poly.pdbx_strand_id
1 'polypeptide(L)'
;MLAQGMLARRGWLAVAGGLAAAILGFAGCVQQPTFRPGPADPDAASEFTQTPSGLRYRILRKGEGDPPKASDTVRVHYVGKLDDGSEFDSSYRTGKPAEFSLSGVVKGWTEGLQLVQPGGMIELQVPPELGYGRDGVPGAIPPGATLNFTVELIEIL
;
A
#
# COMPACT_ATOMS: atom_id res chain seq x y z
N MET A 1 -16.61 91.70 -6.28
CA MET A 1 -15.31 91.94 -5.62
C MET A 1 -14.57 90.57 -5.62
N LEU A 2 -13.69 90.37 -6.59
CA LEU A 2 -12.23 90.44 -6.43
C LEU A 2 -11.74 89.32 -5.52
N ALA A 3 -10.86 88.45 -5.81
CA ALA A 3 -9.84 88.28 -6.80
C ALA A 3 -9.21 86.89 -6.47
N GLN A 4 -8.95 86.07 -7.47
CA GLN A 4 -7.65 85.81 -8.06
C GLN A 4 -6.62 85.10 -7.14
N GLY A 5 -6.08 84.14 -7.67
CA GLY A 5 -4.78 83.58 -7.39
C GLY A 5 -4.76 82.05 -7.58
N MET A 6 -4.58 81.51 -8.68
CA MET A 6 -3.49 81.42 -9.64
C MET A 6 -2.30 80.56 -9.14
N LEU A 7 -2.09 79.54 -9.91
CA LEU A 7 -0.84 78.76 -10.14
C LEU A 7 -0.39 77.82 -8.99
N ALA A 8 0.10 76.68 -9.27
CA ALA A 8 0.81 76.07 -10.35
C ALA A 8 0.84 74.53 -10.14
N ARG A 9 0.66 73.80 -11.22
CA ARG A 9 1.62 72.94 -11.91
C ARG A 9 2.45 72.00 -11.05
N ARG A 10 2.20 70.78 -11.28
CA ARG A 10 3.09 69.69 -11.76
C ARG A 10 2.44 68.42 -11.29
N GLY A 11 1.88 67.62 -12.06
CA GLY A 11 2.49 66.80 -13.09
C GLY A 11 3.32 65.70 -12.44
N TRP A 12 2.69 64.68 -11.89
CA TRP A 12 3.39 63.42 -11.70
C TRP A 12 2.53 62.33 -12.30
N LEU A 13 3.02 61.83 -13.40
CA LEU A 13 2.61 60.58 -13.99
C LEU A 13 2.78 59.47 -12.96
N ALA A 14 1.71 59.04 -12.38
CA ALA A 14 1.68 57.78 -11.69
C ALA A 14 1.66 56.71 -12.79
N VAL A 15 2.83 56.14 -13.00
CA VAL A 15 2.96 54.88 -13.76
C VAL A 15 2.19 53.85 -12.98
N ALA A 16 1.06 53.48 -13.50
CA ALA A 16 0.33 52.30 -13.05
C ALA A 16 1.14 51.07 -13.45
N GLY A 17 2.10 50.72 -12.62
CA GLY A 17 2.71 49.41 -12.63
C GLY A 17 1.74 48.40 -12.03
N GLY A 18 0.88 47.86 -12.87
CA GLY A 18 0.10 46.71 -12.51
C GLY A 18 1.01 45.54 -12.28
N LEU A 19 1.41 45.31 -11.01
CA LEU A 19 1.89 44.01 -10.60
C LEU A 19 0.67 43.11 -10.53
N ALA A 20 0.37 42.48 -11.67
CA ALA A 20 -0.41 41.26 -11.69
C ALA A 20 0.43 40.21 -10.93
N ALA A 21 0.16 40.11 -9.62
CA ALA A 21 0.58 38.93 -8.89
C ALA A 21 -0.11 37.73 -9.52
N ALA A 22 0.59 37.09 -10.46
CA ALA A 22 0.26 35.77 -10.89
C ALA A 22 0.36 34.89 -9.64
N ILE A 23 -0.77 34.68 -9.00
CA ILE A 23 -0.93 33.59 -8.06
C ILE A 23 -0.81 32.34 -8.93
N LEU A 24 0.41 31.89 -9.14
CA LEU A 24 0.69 30.51 -9.51
C LEU A 24 0.09 29.68 -8.39
N GLY A 25 -1.17 29.30 -8.60
CA GLY A 25 -1.78 28.24 -7.84
C GLY A 25 -0.89 27.00 -8.06
N PHE A 26 0.03 26.80 -7.13
CA PHE A 26 0.51 25.48 -6.87
C PHE A 26 -0.73 24.69 -6.42
N ALA A 27 -1.42 24.12 -7.41
CA ALA A 27 -2.20 22.94 -7.16
C ALA A 27 -1.17 21.90 -6.71
N GLY A 28 -0.75 22.01 -5.47
CA GLY A 28 -0.06 20.96 -4.77
C GLY A 28 -1.01 19.79 -4.84
N CYS A 29 -0.74 18.88 -5.79
CA CYS A 29 -1.26 17.56 -5.73
C CYS A 29 -0.81 17.06 -4.36
N VAL A 30 -1.70 17.12 -3.38
CA VAL A 30 -1.51 16.43 -2.12
C VAL A 30 -1.52 14.97 -2.52
N GLN A 31 -0.34 14.48 -2.86
CA GLN A 31 -0.13 13.06 -3.02
C GLN A 31 -0.44 12.47 -1.65
N GLN A 32 -1.63 11.91 -1.55
CA GLN A 32 -1.95 11.08 -0.41
C GLN A 32 -0.83 10.05 -0.29
N PRO A 33 -0.26 9.84 0.89
CA PRO A 33 0.78 8.84 1.06
C PRO A 33 0.20 7.52 0.54
N THR A 34 0.68 7.09 -0.61
CA THR A 34 0.33 5.78 -1.14
C THR A 34 1.09 4.78 -0.29
N PHE A 35 0.44 4.29 0.75
CA PHE A 35 0.96 3.16 1.49
C PHE A 35 1.10 1.99 0.53
N ARG A 36 2.30 1.49 0.38
CA ARG A 36 2.65 0.38 -0.51
C ARG A 36 3.61 -0.54 0.23
N PRO A 37 3.71 -1.82 -0.18
CA PRO A 37 4.76 -2.69 0.32
C PRO A 37 6.13 -2.01 0.24
N GLY A 38 6.93 -2.19 1.28
CA GLY A 38 8.30 -1.72 1.33
C GLY A 38 9.17 -2.35 0.22
N PRO A 39 10.43 -1.94 0.10
CA PRO A 39 11.33 -2.49 -0.90
C PRO A 39 11.63 -3.96 -0.62
N ALA A 40 11.78 -4.74 -1.68
CA ALA A 40 12.35 -6.08 -1.62
C ALA A 40 13.88 -5.99 -1.45
N ASP A 41 14.46 -7.08 -0.94
CA ASP A 41 15.93 -7.18 -0.89
C ASP A 41 16.50 -7.24 -2.32
N PRO A 42 17.72 -6.73 -2.54
CA PRO A 42 18.37 -6.78 -3.85
C PRO A 42 18.60 -8.22 -4.36
N ASP A 43 18.71 -9.17 -3.45
CA ASP A 43 18.91 -10.61 -3.70
C ASP A 43 17.63 -11.42 -3.50
N ALA A 44 16.46 -10.76 -3.51
CA ALA A 44 15.17 -11.43 -3.36
C ALA A 44 14.98 -12.53 -4.42
N ALA A 45 14.30 -13.62 -4.02
CA ALA A 45 14.01 -14.72 -4.91
C ALA A 45 13.16 -14.24 -6.09
N SER A 46 13.61 -14.49 -7.32
CA SER A 46 12.85 -14.23 -8.53
C SER A 46 11.83 -15.34 -8.82
N GLU A 47 12.13 -16.55 -8.41
CA GLU A 47 11.33 -17.74 -8.66
C GLU A 47 10.48 -18.13 -7.46
N PHE A 48 9.32 -18.68 -7.72
CA PHE A 48 8.46 -19.26 -6.69
C PHE A 48 8.90 -20.68 -6.34
N THR A 49 8.96 -20.95 -5.05
CA THR A 49 9.07 -22.31 -4.50
C THR A 49 7.66 -22.84 -4.24
N GLN A 50 7.42 -24.11 -4.58
CA GLN A 50 6.14 -24.77 -4.32
C GLN A 50 6.28 -25.75 -3.15
N THR A 51 5.34 -25.68 -2.21
CA THR A 51 5.25 -26.64 -1.12
C THR A 51 4.44 -27.88 -1.53
N PRO A 52 4.52 -28.98 -0.75
CA PRO A 52 3.72 -30.18 -1.02
C PRO A 52 2.20 -29.96 -1.02
N SER A 53 1.72 -28.93 -0.32
CA SER A 53 0.29 -28.57 -0.30
C SER A 53 -0.19 -27.86 -1.58
N GLY A 54 0.75 -27.43 -2.44
CA GLY A 54 0.47 -26.66 -3.64
C GLY A 54 0.60 -25.13 -3.45
N LEU A 55 0.90 -24.67 -2.23
CA LEU A 55 1.21 -23.26 -2.00
C LEU A 55 2.49 -22.89 -2.74
N ARG A 56 2.47 -21.76 -3.44
CA ARG A 56 3.68 -21.19 -4.04
C ARG A 56 4.06 -19.93 -3.30
N TYR A 57 5.34 -19.79 -2.98
CA TYR A 57 5.85 -18.64 -2.25
C TYR A 57 7.22 -18.20 -2.74
N ARG A 58 7.57 -16.96 -2.47
CA ARG A 58 8.93 -16.44 -2.54
C ARG A 58 9.17 -15.39 -1.47
N ILE A 59 10.36 -15.38 -0.90
CA ILE A 59 10.77 -14.37 0.09
C ILE A 59 11.29 -13.15 -0.67
N LEU A 60 10.64 -12.01 -0.46
CA LEU A 60 11.03 -10.73 -1.06
C LEU A 60 11.97 -9.94 -0.17
N ARG A 61 11.85 -10.11 1.14
CA ARG A 61 12.73 -9.51 2.15
C ARG A 61 12.89 -10.47 3.32
N LYS A 62 14.14 -10.66 3.73
CA LYS A 62 14.46 -11.46 4.89
C LYS A 62 14.10 -10.68 6.14
N GLY A 63 13.58 -11.36 7.16
CA GLY A 63 13.39 -10.83 8.49
C GLY A 63 14.45 -11.35 9.44
N GLU A 64 14.22 -11.14 10.71
CA GLU A 64 15.08 -11.61 11.79
C GLU A 64 14.28 -12.34 12.88
N GLY A 65 14.92 -13.27 13.58
CA GLY A 65 14.30 -14.08 14.63
C GLY A 65 13.59 -15.32 14.10
N ASP A 66 12.74 -15.90 14.94
CA ASP A 66 11.99 -17.10 14.60
C ASP A 66 10.70 -16.77 13.82
N PRO A 67 10.32 -17.57 12.84
CA PRO A 67 9.04 -17.41 12.17
C PRO A 67 7.88 -17.75 13.12
N PRO A 68 6.67 -17.23 12.86
CA PRO A 68 5.51 -17.52 13.68
C PRO A 68 5.08 -18.98 13.56
N LYS A 69 4.38 -19.45 14.59
CA LYS A 69 3.73 -20.76 14.62
C LYS A 69 2.27 -20.63 14.19
N ALA A 70 1.67 -21.75 13.79
CA ALA A 70 0.27 -21.77 13.36
C ALA A 70 -0.75 -21.30 14.43
N SER A 71 -0.35 -21.29 15.70
CA SER A 71 -1.17 -20.81 16.83
C SER A 71 -1.01 -19.32 17.14
N ASP A 72 -0.03 -18.67 16.54
CA ASP A 72 0.35 -17.31 16.90
C ASP A 72 -0.58 -16.28 16.25
N THR A 73 -0.62 -15.11 16.85
CA THR A 73 -1.23 -13.91 16.28
C THR A 73 -0.12 -13.04 15.71
N VAL A 74 -0.32 -12.54 14.52
CA VAL A 74 0.67 -11.73 13.80
C VAL A 74 0.10 -10.37 13.45
N ARG A 75 0.97 -9.37 13.42
CA ARG A 75 0.68 -8.05 12.88
C ARG A 75 1.37 -7.91 11.54
N VAL A 76 0.59 -7.58 10.51
CA VAL A 76 1.06 -7.56 9.12
C VAL A 76 0.56 -6.33 8.37
N HIS A 77 1.32 -5.92 7.36
CA HIS A 77 0.76 -5.23 6.20
C HIS A 77 0.61 -6.21 5.05
N TYR A 78 -0.45 -6.05 4.27
CA TYR A 78 -0.70 -6.96 3.14
C TYR A 78 -1.50 -6.31 2.03
N VAL A 79 -1.37 -6.88 0.85
CA VAL A 79 -2.24 -6.66 -0.30
C VAL A 79 -2.57 -8.00 -0.94
N GLY A 80 -3.85 -8.22 -1.21
CA GLY A 80 -4.37 -9.39 -1.90
C GLY A 80 -4.93 -9.02 -3.26
N LYS A 81 -4.50 -9.74 -4.30
CA LYS A 81 -4.90 -9.54 -5.69
C LYS A 81 -5.37 -10.84 -6.32
N LEU A 82 -6.28 -10.72 -7.27
CA LEU A 82 -6.66 -11.81 -8.18
C LEU A 82 -5.63 -11.94 -9.32
N ASP A 83 -5.75 -13.00 -10.11
CA ASP A 83 -4.83 -13.25 -11.25
C ASP A 83 -4.89 -12.16 -12.34
N ASP A 84 -6.00 -11.43 -12.43
CA ASP A 84 -6.14 -10.28 -13.33
C ASP A 84 -5.48 -9.00 -12.79
N GLY A 85 -4.88 -9.07 -11.59
CA GLY A 85 -4.23 -7.97 -10.91
C GLY A 85 -5.18 -7.07 -10.11
N SER A 86 -6.48 -7.32 -10.12
CA SER A 86 -7.45 -6.57 -9.32
C SER A 86 -7.23 -6.85 -7.83
N GLU A 87 -7.20 -5.77 -7.04
CA GLU A 87 -7.02 -5.84 -5.60
C GLU A 87 -8.37 -6.07 -4.92
N PHE A 88 -8.49 -7.18 -4.20
CA PHE A 88 -9.71 -7.47 -3.44
C PHE A 88 -9.61 -7.03 -1.98
N ASP A 89 -8.41 -7.00 -1.40
CA ASP A 89 -8.21 -6.55 -0.03
C ASP A 89 -6.79 -6.01 0.20
N SER A 90 -6.66 -5.03 1.13
CA SER A 90 -5.36 -4.43 1.46
C SER A 90 -5.42 -3.62 2.75
N SER A 91 -4.46 -3.83 3.63
CA SER A 91 -4.23 -2.99 4.81
C SER A 91 -3.65 -1.62 4.45
N TYR A 92 -3.02 -1.50 3.30
CA TYR A 92 -2.42 -0.25 2.82
C TYR A 92 -3.47 0.82 2.49
N ARG A 93 -4.73 0.43 2.20
CA ARG A 93 -5.82 1.39 1.99
C ARG A 93 -6.09 2.25 3.21
N THR A 94 -5.95 1.69 4.40
CA THR A 94 -6.16 2.40 5.67
C THR A 94 -4.86 2.93 6.26
N GLY A 95 -3.71 2.50 5.74
CA GLY A 95 -2.39 2.82 6.27
C GLY A 95 -2.12 2.21 7.66
N LYS A 96 -2.96 1.27 8.10
CA LYS A 96 -2.83 0.61 9.40
C LYS A 96 -2.56 -0.87 9.21
N PRO A 97 -1.59 -1.45 9.94
CA PRO A 97 -1.39 -2.89 9.93
C PRO A 97 -2.61 -3.60 10.51
N ALA A 98 -2.83 -4.82 10.05
CA ALA A 98 -3.89 -5.69 10.53
C ALA A 98 -3.32 -6.80 11.40
N GLU A 99 -4.12 -7.28 12.34
CA GLU A 99 -3.77 -8.36 13.25
C GLU A 99 -4.61 -9.59 12.92
N PHE A 100 -3.95 -10.73 12.78
CA PHE A 100 -4.59 -12.00 12.45
C PHE A 100 -4.04 -13.12 13.31
N SER A 101 -4.95 -13.94 13.87
CA SER A 101 -4.59 -15.24 14.38
C SER A 101 -4.38 -16.20 13.21
N LEU A 102 -3.22 -16.84 13.13
CA LEU A 102 -2.90 -17.76 12.03
C LEU A 102 -3.78 -19.02 12.03
N SER A 103 -4.40 -19.33 13.15
CA SER A 103 -5.40 -20.41 13.23
C SER A 103 -6.76 -20.05 12.62
N GLY A 104 -7.02 -18.77 12.36
CA GLY A 104 -8.32 -18.26 11.89
C GLY A 104 -8.30 -17.73 10.45
N VAL A 105 -7.18 -17.81 9.75
CA VAL A 105 -7.05 -17.35 8.35
C VAL A 105 -7.10 -18.50 7.36
N VAL A 106 -7.09 -18.20 6.07
CA VAL A 106 -7.01 -19.22 5.01
C VAL A 106 -5.74 -20.06 5.15
N LYS A 107 -5.83 -21.35 4.79
CA LYS A 107 -4.74 -22.33 4.99
C LYS A 107 -3.41 -21.87 4.37
N GLY A 108 -3.47 -21.24 3.21
CA GLY A 108 -2.27 -20.70 2.55
C GLY A 108 -1.55 -19.64 3.37
N TRP A 109 -2.26 -18.84 4.17
CA TRP A 109 -1.66 -17.90 5.10
C TRP A 109 -1.10 -18.58 6.35
N THR A 110 -1.84 -19.52 6.92
CA THR A 110 -1.34 -20.31 8.07
C THR A 110 -0.03 -20.99 7.74
N GLU A 111 0.08 -21.58 6.54
CA GLU A 111 1.31 -22.23 6.08
C GLU A 111 2.38 -21.21 5.68
N GLY A 112 2.03 -20.25 4.83
CA GLY A 112 2.97 -19.32 4.22
C GLY A 112 3.65 -18.38 5.21
N LEU A 113 2.94 -17.88 6.21
CA LEU A 113 3.52 -16.95 7.19
C LEU A 113 4.49 -17.63 8.17
N GLN A 114 4.45 -18.94 8.29
CA GLN A 114 5.46 -19.71 9.03
C GLN A 114 6.80 -19.83 8.27
N LEU A 115 6.88 -19.33 7.04
CA LEU A 115 8.09 -19.35 6.21
C LEU A 115 8.83 -18.00 6.21
N VAL A 116 8.29 -16.98 6.87
CA VAL A 116 8.86 -15.63 6.92
C VAL A 116 9.05 -15.17 8.36
N GLN A 117 10.17 -14.49 8.63
CA GLN A 117 10.51 -13.96 9.94
C GLN A 117 9.95 -12.54 10.14
N PRO A 118 9.79 -12.05 11.38
CA PRO A 118 9.43 -10.66 11.65
C PRO A 118 10.35 -9.66 10.94
N GLY A 119 9.77 -8.61 10.39
CA GLY A 119 10.45 -7.65 9.52
C GLY A 119 10.62 -8.11 8.08
N GLY A 120 10.29 -9.36 7.77
CA GLY A 120 10.38 -9.92 6.42
C GLY A 120 9.15 -9.63 5.56
N MET A 121 9.28 -9.95 4.27
CA MET A 121 8.21 -9.83 3.28
C MET A 121 8.17 -11.06 2.40
N ILE A 122 6.97 -11.58 2.18
CA ILE A 122 6.73 -12.81 1.41
C ILE A 122 5.63 -12.57 0.37
N GLU A 123 5.81 -13.14 -0.80
CA GLU A 123 4.71 -13.32 -1.75
C GLU A 123 4.17 -14.74 -1.67
N LEU A 124 2.85 -14.85 -1.71
CA LEU A 124 2.12 -16.12 -1.70
C LEU A 124 1.19 -16.18 -2.90
N GLN A 125 1.23 -17.29 -3.64
CA GLN A 125 0.19 -17.66 -4.59
C GLN A 125 -0.59 -18.83 -3.98
N VAL A 126 -1.78 -18.52 -3.52
CA VAL A 126 -2.63 -19.42 -2.75
C VAL A 126 -3.65 -20.04 -3.71
N PRO A 127 -3.54 -21.35 -4.01
CA PRO A 127 -4.52 -22.02 -4.85
C PRO A 127 -5.89 -22.11 -4.14
N PRO A 128 -6.98 -22.31 -4.86
CA PRO A 128 -8.32 -22.32 -4.29
C PRO A 128 -8.48 -23.23 -3.06
N GLU A 129 -7.84 -24.39 -3.06
CA GLU A 129 -7.92 -25.40 -1.99
C GLU A 129 -7.32 -24.91 -0.65
N LEU A 130 -6.40 -23.96 -0.74
CA LEU A 130 -5.77 -23.32 0.42
C LEU A 130 -6.34 -21.91 0.70
N GLY A 131 -7.27 -21.46 -0.13
CA GLY A 131 -7.94 -20.17 -0.05
C GLY A 131 -9.44 -20.32 0.22
N TYR A 132 -10.25 -19.77 -0.68
CA TYR A 132 -11.71 -19.76 -0.54
C TYR A 132 -12.43 -20.83 -1.38
N GLY A 133 -11.69 -21.77 -1.95
CA GLY A 133 -12.22 -22.94 -2.62
C GLY A 133 -13.07 -22.63 -3.86
N ARG A 134 -14.01 -23.55 -4.13
CA ARG A 134 -14.91 -23.44 -5.28
C ARG A 134 -16.00 -22.40 -5.11
N ASP A 135 -16.29 -21.98 -3.89
CA ASP A 135 -17.38 -21.05 -3.61
C ASP A 135 -16.93 -19.59 -3.72
N GLY A 136 -15.65 -19.31 -3.47
CA GLY A 136 -15.12 -17.96 -3.41
C GLY A 136 -15.75 -17.12 -2.29
N VAL A 137 -15.79 -15.80 -2.47
CA VAL A 137 -16.49 -14.85 -1.60
C VAL A 137 -17.39 -13.99 -2.48
N PRO A 138 -18.72 -14.09 -2.37
CA PRO A 138 -19.63 -13.33 -3.21
C PRO A 138 -19.32 -11.82 -3.23
N GLY A 139 -19.18 -11.26 -4.41
CA GLY A 139 -18.90 -9.84 -4.60
C GLY A 139 -17.43 -9.42 -4.41
N ALA A 140 -16.54 -10.32 -3.98
CA ALA A 140 -15.13 -10.02 -3.75
C ALA A 140 -14.16 -10.98 -4.44
N ILE A 141 -14.39 -12.30 -4.31
CA ILE A 141 -13.48 -13.33 -4.82
C ILE A 141 -14.27 -14.33 -5.65
N PRO A 142 -13.94 -14.49 -6.94
CA PRO A 142 -14.61 -15.46 -7.80
C PRO A 142 -14.44 -16.91 -7.31
N PRO A 143 -15.38 -17.80 -7.66
CA PRO A 143 -15.22 -19.22 -7.43
C PRO A 143 -13.96 -19.78 -8.07
N GLY A 144 -13.22 -20.59 -7.33
CA GLY A 144 -12.00 -21.24 -7.84
C GLY A 144 -10.83 -20.29 -8.13
N ALA A 145 -10.81 -19.10 -7.53
CA ALA A 145 -9.76 -18.11 -7.75
C ALA A 145 -8.47 -18.47 -7.01
N THR A 146 -7.33 -18.28 -7.69
CA THR A 146 -6.02 -18.20 -7.05
C THR A 146 -5.83 -16.80 -6.46
N LEU A 147 -5.29 -16.74 -5.26
CA LEU A 147 -5.08 -15.49 -4.55
C LEU A 147 -3.59 -15.16 -4.50
N ASN A 148 -3.24 -13.96 -4.92
CA ASN A 148 -1.86 -13.48 -4.91
C ASN A 148 -1.72 -12.45 -3.79
N PHE A 149 -0.95 -12.79 -2.76
CA PHE A 149 -0.70 -11.91 -1.63
C PHE A 149 0.76 -11.46 -1.60
N THR A 150 0.97 -10.18 -1.26
CA THR A 150 2.24 -9.69 -0.75
C THR A 150 2.01 -9.33 0.71
N VAL A 151 2.78 -9.91 1.61
CA VAL A 151 2.62 -9.74 3.06
C VAL A 151 3.94 -9.33 3.69
N GLU A 152 3.90 -8.24 4.45
CA GLU A 152 4.99 -7.81 5.34
C GLU A 152 4.65 -8.24 6.76
N LEU A 153 5.42 -9.16 7.32
CA LEU A 153 5.29 -9.56 8.70
C LEU A 153 6.01 -8.55 9.59
N ILE A 154 5.24 -7.77 10.35
CA ILE A 154 5.79 -6.74 11.23
C ILE A 154 6.29 -7.37 12.52
N GLU A 155 5.42 -8.10 13.21
CA GLU A 155 5.74 -8.74 14.50
C GLU A 155 4.79 -9.90 14.81
N ILE A 156 5.22 -10.73 15.73
CA ILE A 156 4.42 -11.78 16.37
C ILE A 156 3.94 -11.23 17.72
N LEU A 157 2.65 -11.39 18.02
CA LEU A 157 2.00 -10.85 19.23
C LEU A 157 1.87 -11.91 20.32
#